data_d2e6e6e2eeda90d4e6fb305f6ce30adc
#
_entry.id   d2e6e6e2eeda90d4e6fb305f6ce30adc
#
_cell.length_a   1.000
_cell.length_b   1.000
_cell.length_c   1.000
_cell.angle_alpha   90.00
_cell.angle_beta   90.00
_cell.angle_gamma   90.00
#
_symmetry.space_group_name_H-M   'P 1'
#
loop_
_entity.id
_entity.type
_entity.pdbx_description
1 polymer ?
#
loop_
_entity_poly.entity_id
_entity_poly.type
_entity_poly.pdbx_seq_one_letter_code
_entity_poly.pdbx_strand_id
1 'polypeptide(L)'
;NEAYYYLAVNAERKQHFETAKAYYRLVDGSLYTVSRRNMINIFSEQKQLSDALRFLTQERVNYPQHASFLYQAQADILKRMGNKKAAMRLLEEAIKNIPDDPELIYSEVLLLDPYQDQDKLDKLLKKLLEIEPNSPTYLNAYAYTLALQNRRLDEARQYVEHALEFAPEQASILDTLGYITFLQNDFKTSALVLEKAYEISQSAKIGVRYAKALYMQGDLTKFNHVLQQLQKKHPNDPQLEQLKSLLLPPNLKKS
;
A
#
# COMPACT_ATOMS: atom_id res chain seq x y z
N ASN A 1 9.41 16.44 26.50
CA ASN A 1 9.21 15.49 25.38
C ASN A 1 9.63 16.10 24.04
N GLU A 2 9.12 17.27 23.63
CA GLU A 2 9.48 17.92 22.36
C GLU A 2 10.97 18.20 22.23
N ALA A 3 11.63 18.67 23.29
CA ALA A 3 13.06 18.93 23.26
C ALA A 3 13.87 17.67 22.89
N TYR A 4 13.54 16.53 23.47
CA TYR A 4 14.19 15.26 23.14
C TYR A 4 13.92 14.84 21.68
N TYR A 5 12.72 15.08 21.19
CA TYR A 5 12.39 14.79 19.81
C TYR A 5 13.26 15.62 18.84
N TYR A 6 13.37 16.93 19.05
CA TYR A 6 14.20 17.79 18.20
C TYR A 6 15.70 17.52 18.33
N LEU A 7 16.17 17.16 19.53
CA LEU A 7 17.56 16.70 19.72
C LEU A 7 17.84 15.40 18.92
N ALA A 8 16.87 14.46 18.95
CA ALA A 8 16.96 13.23 18.17
C ALA A 8 17.01 13.51 16.65
N VAL A 9 16.09 14.35 16.14
CA VAL A 9 16.06 14.75 14.73
C VAL A 9 17.37 15.43 14.30
N ASN A 10 17.92 16.31 15.15
CA ASN A 10 19.21 16.95 14.85
C ASN A 10 20.38 15.96 14.81
N ALA A 11 20.41 15.00 15.76
CA ALA A 11 21.40 13.94 15.78
C ALA A 11 21.28 13.02 14.54
N GLU A 12 20.05 12.65 14.14
CA GLU A 12 19.76 11.87 12.95
C GLU A 12 20.26 12.57 11.68
N ARG A 13 19.95 13.86 11.50
CA ARG A 13 20.45 14.66 10.36
C ARG A 13 21.98 14.69 10.27
N LYS A 14 22.67 14.62 11.41
CA LYS A 14 24.13 14.53 11.51
C LYS A 14 24.66 13.10 11.39
N GLN A 15 23.79 12.12 11.15
CA GLN A 15 24.10 10.69 11.10
C GLN A 15 24.67 10.13 12.42
N HIS A 16 24.43 10.81 13.54
CA HIS A 16 24.78 10.33 14.87
C HIS A 16 23.66 9.39 15.38
N PHE A 17 23.49 8.24 14.71
CA PHE A 17 22.33 7.37 14.89
C PHE A 17 22.16 6.83 16.31
N GLU A 18 23.22 6.49 17.02
CA GLU A 18 23.12 6.02 18.41
C GLU A 18 22.61 7.11 19.34
N THR A 19 23.10 8.34 19.16
CA THR A 19 22.61 9.50 19.90
C THR A 19 21.14 9.80 19.57
N ALA A 20 20.77 9.72 18.28
CA ALA A 20 19.39 9.90 17.84
C ALA A 20 18.45 8.88 18.49
N LYS A 21 18.79 7.59 18.44
CA LYS A 21 18.02 6.51 19.09
C LYS A 21 17.91 6.71 20.61
N ALA A 22 18.98 7.16 21.28
CA ALA A 22 18.95 7.47 22.71
C ALA A 22 17.95 8.58 23.05
N TYR A 23 17.94 9.68 22.30
CA TYR A 23 16.97 10.76 22.50
C TYR A 23 15.55 10.35 22.11
N TYR A 24 15.35 9.64 21.00
CA TYR A 24 14.01 9.15 20.61
C TYR A 24 13.38 8.25 21.68
N ARG A 25 14.17 7.45 22.40
CA ARG A 25 13.67 6.61 23.50
C ARG A 25 13.07 7.42 24.64
N LEU A 26 13.55 8.63 24.88
CA LEU A 26 13.06 9.52 25.94
C LEU A 26 11.76 10.26 25.56
N VAL A 27 11.34 10.13 24.30
CA VAL A 27 10.11 10.80 23.82
C VAL A 27 8.89 9.97 24.18
N ASP A 28 7.89 10.62 24.77
CA ASP A 28 6.59 10.04 25.16
C ASP A 28 5.44 10.98 24.77
N GLY A 29 4.18 10.58 25.07
CA GLY A 29 2.97 11.35 24.76
C GLY A 29 2.67 11.41 23.26
N SER A 30 2.24 12.58 22.78
CA SER A 30 1.82 12.76 21.37
C SER A 30 2.89 12.46 20.33
N LEU A 31 4.17 12.59 20.70
CA LEU A 31 5.31 12.31 19.81
C LEU A 31 5.86 10.88 19.93
N TYR A 32 5.29 10.04 20.79
CA TYR A 32 5.74 8.66 20.97
C TYR A 32 5.78 7.88 19.65
N THR A 33 4.66 7.79 18.95
CA THR A 33 4.54 7.00 17.71
C THR A 33 5.50 7.49 16.63
N VAL A 34 5.59 8.80 16.41
CA VAL A 34 6.51 9.35 15.39
C VAL A 34 7.96 9.11 15.75
N SER A 35 8.33 9.22 17.03
CA SER A 35 9.70 8.92 17.49
C SER A 35 10.07 7.46 17.28
N ARG A 36 9.15 6.52 17.55
CA ARG A 36 9.39 5.09 17.31
C ARG A 36 9.47 4.75 15.83
N ARG A 37 8.68 5.41 14.98
CA ARG A 37 8.82 5.28 13.51
C ARG A 37 10.20 5.72 13.02
N ASN A 38 10.70 6.86 13.50
CA ASN A 38 12.04 7.33 13.15
C ASN A 38 13.13 6.35 13.61
N MET A 39 13.01 5.78 14.83
CA MET A 39 13.92 4.72 15.27
C MET A 39 13.90 3.49 14.37
N ILE A 40 12.70 3.04 13.95
CA ILE A 40 12.55 1.91 13.02
C ILE A 40 13.23 2.22 11.68
N ASN A 41 13.12 3.45 11.18
CA ASN A 41 13.80 3.89 9.97
C ASN A 41 15.32 3.81 10.13
N ILE A 42 15.88 4.33 11.25
CA ILE A 42 17.31 4.23 11.56
C ILE A 42 17.77 2.77 11.59
N PHE A 43 17.05 1.89 12.30
CA PHE A 43 17.37 0.46 12.32
C PHE A 43 17.34 -0.15 10.91
N SER A 44 16.39 0.27 10.08
CA SER A 44 16.25 -0.24 8.71
C SER A 44 17.40 0.22 7.81
N GLU A 45 17.81 1.50 7.90
CA GLU A 45 18.97 2.04 7.19
C GLU A 45 20.27 1.35 7.58
N GLN A 46 20.41 1.03 8.87
CA GLN A 46 21.56 0.30 9.40
C GLN A 46 21.47 -1.23 9.16
N LYS A 47 20.41 -1.73 8.51
CA LYS A 47 20.15 -3.16 8.28
C LYS A 47 20.03 -3.99 9.58
N GLN A 48 19.61 -3.36 10.67
CA GLN A 48 19.50 -3.92 12.02
C GLN A 48 18.06 -4.35 12.34
N LEU A 49 17.39 -5.08 11.43
CA LEU A 49 15.97 -5.46 11.61
C LEU A 49 15.72 -6.34 12.84
N SER A 50 16.68 -7.21 13.20
CA SER A 50 16.57 -8.03 14.41
C SER A 50 16.61 -7.20 15.69
N ASP A 51 17.40 -6.13 15.72
CA ASP A 51 17.47 -5.21 16.85
C ASP A 51 16.20 -4.36 16.95
N ALA A 52 15.67 -3.93 15.80
CA ALA A 52 14.37 -3.26 15.73
C ALA A 52 13.26 -4.16 16.32
N LEU A 53 13.22 -5.44 15.96
CA LEU A 53 12.22 -6.36 16.45
C LEU A 53 12.33 -6.56 17.98
N ARG A 54 13.55 -6.75 18.51
CA ARG A 54 13.77 -6.85 19.97
C ARG A 54 13.35 -5.57 20.70
N PHE A 55 13.71 -4.42 20.14
CA PHE A 55 13.32 -3.13 20.69
C PHE A 55 11.79 -2.99 20.76
N LEU A 56 11.08 -3.24 19.66
CA LEU A 56 9.62 -3.15 19.61
C LEU A 56 8.93 -4.15 20.55
N THR A 57 9.50 -5.35 20.72
CA THR A 57 9.00 -6.33 21.68
C THR A 57 9.07 -5.80 23.11
N GLN A 58 10.17 -5.15 23.48
CA GLN A 58 10.30 -4.53 24.80
C GLN A 58 9.40 -3.32 24.95
N GLU A 59 9.27 -2.49 23.91
CA GLU A 59 8.37 -1.32 23.93
C GLU A 59 6.91 -1.75 24.16
N ARG A 60 6.47 -2.87 23.57
CA ARG A 60 5.11 -3.38 23.77
C ARG A 60 4.82 -3.78 25.22
N VAL A 61 5.83 -4.26 25.95
CA VAL A 61 5.71 -4.54 27.40
C VAL A 61 5.66 -3.25 28.21
N ASN A 62 6.50 -2.29 27.85
CA ASN A 62 6.65 -1.04 28.62
C ASN A 62 5.52 -0.03 28.35
N TYR A 63 4.92 -0.06 27.15
CA TYR A 63 3.92 0.90 26.67
C TYR A 63 2.69 0.19 26.10
N PRO A 64 1.93 -0.54 26.92
CA PRO A 64 0.76 -1.31 26.46
C PRO A 64 -0.35 -0.43 25.84
N GLN A 65 -0.43 0.85 26.19
CA GLN A 65 -1.34 1.82 25.59
C GLN A 65 -1.06 2.07 24.09
N HIS A 66 0.12 1.72 23.59
CA HIS A 66 0.51 1.80 22.18
C HIS A 66 0.56 0.42 21.49
N ALA A 67 -0.08 -0.59 22.08
CA ALA A 67 0.02 -1.98 21.63
C ALA A 67 -0.33 -2.17 20.15
N SER A 68 -1.42 -1.55 19.67
CA SER A 68 -1.84 -1.64 18.25
C SER A 68 -0.69 -1.22 17.31
N PHE A 69 -0.18 -0.02 17.49
CA PHE A 69 0.96 0.49 16.70
C PHE A 69 2.19 -0.43 16.79
N LEU A 70 2.50 -0.92 17.98
CA LEU A 70 3.70 -1.74 18.21
C LEU A 70 3.57 -3.12 17.56
N TYR A 71 2.39 -3.74 17.60
CA TYR A 71 2.10 -4.98 16.86
C TYR A 71 2.24 -4.79 15.35
N GLN A 72 1.68 -3.70 14.80
CA GLN A 72 1.82 -3.37 13.37
C GLN A 72 3.29 -3.20 12.97
N ALA A 73 4.03 -2.41 13.75
CA ALA A 73 5.45 -2.18 13.50
C ALA A 73 6.28 -3.48 13.54
N GLN A 74 6.01 -4.36 14.52
CA GLN A 74 6.65 -5.68 14.60
C GLN A 74 6.31 -6.56 13.39
N ALA A 75 5.03 -6.58 12.98
CA ALA A 75 4.59 -7.34 11.81
C ALA A 75 5.26 -6.85 10.52
N ASP A 76 5.41 -5.52 10.34
CA ASP A 76 6.12 -4.95 9.20
C ASP A 76 7.62 -5.36 9.20
N ILE A 77 8.29 -5.28 10.34
CA ILE A 77 9.68 -5.76 10.47
C ILE A 77 9.80 -7.24 10.12
N LEU A 78 8.92 -8.09 10.65
CA LEU A 78 8.90 -9.53 10.34
C LEU A 78 8.70 -9.79 8.84
N LYS A 79 7.80 -9.03 8.20
CA LYS A 79 7.59 -9.07 6.75
C LYS A 79 8.85 -8.69 5.97
N ARG A 80 9.53 -7.60 6.36
CA ARG A 80 10.81 -7.16 5.74
C ARG A 80 11.93 -8.19 5.93
N MET A 81 11.91 -8.95 7.02
CA MET A 81 12.81 -10.08 7.26
C MET A 81 12.44 -11.34 6.44
N GLY A 82 11.40 -11.30 5.63
CA GLY A 82 10.89 -12.43 4.85
C GLY A 82 10.06 -13.44 5.68
N ASN A 83 9.78 -13.15 6.94
CA ASN A 83 9.05 -14.05 7.85
C ASN A 83 7.56 -13.71 7.91
N LYS A 84 6.88 -13.83 6.76
CA LYS A 84 5.44 -13.57 6.62
C LYS A 84 4.59 -14.41 7.59
N LYS A 85 4.99 -15.67 7.84
CA LYS A 85 4.26 -16.56 8.77
C LYS A 85 4.30 -16.06 10.21
N ALA A 86 5.44 -15.55 10.67
CA ALA A 86 5.55 -14.99 12.02
C ALA A 86 4.76 -13.67 12.13
N ALA A 87 4.80 -12.82 11.10
CA ALA A 87 4.00 -11.60 11.05
C ALA A 87 2.50 -11.90 11.15
N MET A 88 2.02 -12.91 10.42
CA MET A 88 0.61 -13.34 10.46
C MET A 88 0.19 -13.80 11.86
N ARG A 89 0.98 -14.71 12.48
CA ARG A 89 0.69 -15.19 13.85
C ARG A 89 0.66 -14.06 14.87
N LEU A 90 1.59 -13.10 14.73
CA LEU A 90 1.65 -11.94 15.63
C LEU A 90 0.39 -11.06 15.51
N LEU A 91 -0.11 -10.83 14.30
CA LEU A 91 -1.33 -10.06 14.08
C LEU A 91 -2.58 -10.83 14.53
N GLU A 92 -2.65 -12.14 14.31
CA GLU A 92 -3.73 -12.99 14.84
C GLU A 92 -3.79 -12.94 16.37
N GLU A 93 -2.62 -12.98 17.06
CA GLU A 93 -2.52 -12.76 18.50
C GLU A 93 -3.01 -11.36 18.90
N ALA A 94 -2.56 -10.34 18.17
CA ALA A 94 -2.94 -8.95 18.43
C ALA A 94 -4.44 -8.72 18.31
N ILE A 95 -5.07 -9.21 17.23
CA ILE A 95 -6.52 -9.09 16.98
C ILE A 95 -7.33 -9.89 18.03
N LYS A 96 -6.80 -10.99 18.53
CA LYS A 96 -7.43 -11.73 19.62
C LYS A 96 -7.46 -10.92 20.92
N ASN A 97 -6.42 -10.13 21.18
CA ASN A 97 -6.30 -9.30 22.37
C ASN A 97 -7.01 -7.94 22.21
N ILE A 98 -7.10 -7.41 21.00
CA ILE A 98 -7.72 -6.13 20.64
C ILE A 98 -8.63 -6.36 19.42
N PRO A 99 -9.82 -6.94 19.61
CA PRO A 99 -10.58 -7.59 18.52
C PRO A 99 -11.18 -6.64 17.48
N ASP A 100 -11.46 -5.40 17.82
CA ASP A 100 -12.10 -4.43 16.92
C ASP A 100 -11.18 -3.26 16.55
N ASP A 101 -9.88 -3.49 16.60
CA ASP A 101 -8.90 -2.51 16.14
C ASP A 101 -8.77 -2.60 14.61
N PRO A 102 -9.24 -1.58 13.86
CA PRO A 102 -9.26 -1.63 12.40
C PRO A 102 -7.86 -1.63 11.80
N GLU A 103 -6.90 -0.99 12.46
CA GLU A 103 -5.52 -0.92 11.97
C GLU A 103 -4.82 -2.29 12.04
N LEU A 104 -5.09 -3.08 13.09
CA LEU A 104 -4.58 -4.45 13.21
C LEU A 104 -5.22 -5.36 12.16
N ILE A 105 -6.54 -5.27 12.00
CA ILE A 105 -7.29 -6.05 11.00
C ILE A 105 -6.78 -5.70 9.60
N TYR A 106 -6.59 -4.42 9.29
CA TYR A 106 -6.07 -3.99 7.99
C TYR A 106 -4.63 -4.45 7.76
N SER A 107 -3.81 -4.46 8.81
CA SER A 107 -2.44 -5.00 8.73
C SER A 107 -2.43 -6.48 8.38
N GLU A 108 -3.40 -7.27 8.87
CA GLU A 108 -3.59 -8.67 8.49
C GLU A 108 -4.02 -8.80 7.02
N VAL A 109 -4.99 -7.99 6.58
CA VAL A 109 -5.42 -7.92 5.17
C VAL A 109 -4.25 -7.71 4.23
N LEU A 110 -3.32 -6.81 4.56
CA LEU A 110 -2.14 -6.52 3.75
C LEU A 110 -1.10 -7.66 3.67
N LEU A 111 -1.24 -8.68 4.51
CA LEU A 111 -0.41 -9.89 4.47
C LEU A 111 -1.04 -11.04 3.69
N LEU A 112 -2.36 -11.03 3.47
CA LEU A 112 -3.08 -12.11 2.80
C LEU A 112 -2.83 -12.11 1.29
N ASP A 113 -2.93 -13.30 0.69
CA ASP A 113 -2.85 -13.46 -0.77
C ASP A 113 -4.25 -13.32 -1.38
N PRO A 114 -4.48 -12.41 -2.34
CA PRO A 114 -5.81 -12.15 -2.87
C PRO A 114 -6.41 -13.35 -3.64
N TYR A 115 -5.61 -14.32 -4.02
CA TYR A 115 -6.07 -15.50 -4.78
C TYR A 115 -6.24 -16.74 -3.89
N GLN A 116 -5.44 -16.88 -2.84
CA GLN A 116 -5.44 -18.05 -1.96
C GLN A 116 -6.32 -17.83 -0.71
N ASP A 117 -6.39 -16.60 -0.20
CA ASP A 117 -7.04 -16.27 1.07
C ASP A 117 -8.40 -15.55 0.87
N GLN A 118 -9.12 -15.85 -0.23
CA GLN A 118 -10.31 -15.11 -0.67
C GLN A 118 -11.37 -14.96 0.40
N ASP A 119 -11.77 -16.04 1.06
CA ASP A 119 -12.85 -16.03 2.07
C ASP A 119 -12.43 -15.26 3.34
N LYS A 120 -11.15 -15.40 3.74
CA LYS A 120 -10.60 -14.65 4.88
C LYS A 120 -10.55 -13.16 4.58
N LEU A 121 -10.11 -12.78 3.38
CA LEU A 121 -10.09 -11.38 2.92
C LEU A 121 -11.50 -10.79 2.89
N ASP A 122 -12.48 -11.49 2.31
CA ASP A 122 -13.87 -11.03 2.24
C ASP A 122 -14.43 -10.76 3.64
N LYS A 123 -14.18 -11.69 4.59
CA LYS A 123 -14.61 -11.54 5.98
C LYS A 123 -13.96 -10.35 6.68
N LEU A 124 -12.64 -10.18 6.55
CA LEU A 124 -11.92 -9.11 7.24
C LEU A 124 -12.24 -7.73 6.65
N LEU A 125 -12.37 -7.63 5.32
CA LEU A 125 -12.70 -6.38 4.65
C LEU A 125 -14.14 -5.95 4.95
N LYS A 126 -15.09 -6.88 5.03
CA LYS A 126 -16.46 -6.60 5.52
C LYS A 126 -16.43 -6.10 6.96
N LYS A 127 -15.69 -6.77 7.85
CA LYS A 127 -15.56 -6.32 9.24
C LYS A 127 -14.97 -4.90 9.34
N LEU A 128 -13.98 -4.56 8.53
CA LEU A 128 -13.44 -3.20 8.46
C LEU A 128 -14.50 -2.18 8.07
N LEU A 129 -15.36 -2.51 7.10
CA LEU A 129 -16.45 -1.62 6.66
C LEU A 129 -17.62 -1.60 7.66
N GLU A 130 -17.80 -2.61 8.53
CA GLU A 130 -18.73 -2.54 9.66
C GLU A 130 -18.21 -1.57 10.74
N ILE A 131 -16.90 -1.51 10.97
CA ILE A 131 -16.27 -0.60 11.95
C ILE A 131 -16.20 0.84 11.39
N GLU A 132 -15.74 1.01 10.15
CA GLU A 132 -15.58 2.30 9.49
C GLU A 132 -16.21 2.28 8.08
N PRO A 133 -17.54 2.45 7.95
CA PRO A 133 -18.27 2.27 6.69
C PRO A 133 -17.82 3.22 5.57
N ASN A 134 -17.32 4.39 5.93
CA ASN A 134 -16.97 5.47 5.01
C ASN A 134 -15.44 5.65 4.87
N SER A 135 -14.64 4.69 5.35
CA SER A 135 -13.18 4.76 5.20
C SER A 135 -12.78 4.57 3.74
N PRO A 136 -12.25 5.59 3.05
CA PRO A 136 -11.85 5.45 1.65
C PRO A 136 -10.75 4.41 1.47
N THR A 137 -9.93 4.21 2.50
CA THR A 137 -8.87 3.18 2.50
C THR A 137 -9.47 1.77 2.46
N TYR A 138 -10.46 1.48 3.31
CA TYR A 138 -11.04 0.14 3.40
C TYR A 138 -11.98 -0.16 2.23
N LEU A 139 -12.77 0.83 1.80
CA LEU A 139 -13.58 0.75 0.59
C LEU A 139 -12.73 0.43 -0.63
N ASN A 140 -11.63 1.18 -0.82
CA ASN A 140 -10.69 0.95 -1.92
C ASN A 140 -9.98 -0.41 -1.82
N ALA A 141 -9.57 -0.82 -0.62
CA ALA A 141 -8.93 -2.12 -0.41
C ALA A 141 -9.85 -3.28 -0.79
N TYR A 142 -11.15 -3.17 -0.44
CA TYR A 142 -12.12 -4.20 -0.81
C TYR A 142 -12.38 -4.21 -2.31
N ALA A 143 -12.64 -3.05 -2.91
CA ALA A 143 -12.82 -2.92 -4.35
C ALA A 143 -11.64 -3.50 -5.14
N TYR A 144 -10.41 -3.15 -4.74
CA TYR A 144 -9.20 -3.64 -5.38
C TYR A 144 -9.01 -5.16 -5.23
N THR A 145 -9.32 -5.70 -4.06
CA THR A 145 -9.26 -7.15 -3.80
C THR A 145 -10.22 -7.92 -4.70
N LEU A 146 -11.47 -7.46 -4.83
CA LEU A 146 -12.46 -8.04 -5.74
C LEU A 146 -12.03 -7.95 -7.21
N ALA A 147 -11.45 -6.82 -7.60
CA ALA A 147 -10.93 -6.61 -8.95
C ALA A 147 -9.76 -7.56 -9.27
N LEU A 148 -8.81 -7.76 -8.34
CA LEU A 148 -7.71 -8.72 -8.50
C LEU A 148 -8.22 -10.16 -8.70
N GLN A 149 -9.29 -10.51 -8.00
CA GLN A 149 -9.95 -11.83 -8.12
C GLN A 149 -10.83 -11.94 -9.37
N ASN A 150 -11.02 -10.86 -10.12
CA ASN A 150 -11.98 -10.73 -11.21
C ASN A 150 -13.40 -11.21 -10.81
N ARG A 151 -13.84 -10.82 -9.61
CA ARG A 151 -15.10 -11.25 -8.99
C ARG A 151 -15.92 -10.05 -8.57
N ARG A 152 -17.25 -10.15 -8.70
CA ARG A 152 -18.20 -9.15 -8.22
C ARG A 152 -17.82 -7.72 -8.64
N LEU A 153 -17.47 -7.54 -9.93
CA LEU A 153 -16.92 -6.26 -10.44
C LEU A 153 -17.88 -5.08 -10.27
N ASP A 154 -19.21 -5.32 -10.36
CA ASP A 154 -20.20 -4.25 -10.14
C ASP A 154 -20.21 -3.79 -8.68
N GLU A 155 -20.09 -4.73 -7.73
CA GLU A 155 -19.95 -4.39 -6.32
C GLU A 155 -18.62 -3.72 -6.03
N ALA A 156 -17.51 -4.19 -6.63
CA ALA A 156 -16.21 -3.53 -6.53
C ALA A 156 -16.29 -2.08 -7.02
N ARG A 157 -17.03 -1.84 -8.10
CA ARG A 157 -17.27 -0.50 -8.63
C ARG A 157 -18.03 0.38 -7.64
N GLN A 158 -19.08 -0.13 -7.01
CA GLN A 158 -19.82 0.62 -5.97
C GLN A 158 -18.92 1.02 -4.80
N TYR A 159 -18.08 0.12 -4.31
CA TYR A 159 -17.14 0.45 -3.23
C TYR A 159 -16.12 1.51 -3.62
N VAL A 160 -15.54 1.44 -4.81
CA VAL A 160 -14.54 2.43 -5.23
C VAL A 160 -15.17 3.78 -5.55
N GLU A 161 -16.37 3.82 -6.12
CA GLU A 161 -17.14 5.06 -6.35
C GLU A 161 -17.49 5.70 -5.00
N HIS A 162 -17.94 4.93 -4.02
CA HIS A 162 -18.16 5.42 -2.64
C HIS A 162 -16.86 5.95 -2.00
N ALA A 163 -15.72 5.28 -2.20
CA ALA A 163 -14.42 5.77 -1.72
C ALA A 163 -14.06 7.14 -2.32
N LEU A 164 -14.41 7.38 -3.58
CA LEU A 164 -14.15 8.65 -4.27
C LEU A 164 -15.01 9.81 -3.75
N GLU A 165 -16.15 9.55 -3.12
CA GLU A 165 -16.94 10.60 -2.45
C GLU A 165 -16.17 11.26 -1.31
N PHE A 166 -15.31 10.50 -0.61
CA PHE A 166 -14.48 10.98 0.51
C PHE A 166 -13.06 11.38 0.11
N ALA A 167 -12.54 10.82 -0.99
CA ALA A 167 -11.16 11.08 -1.44
C ALA A 167 -11.08 11.18 -2.99
N PRO A 168 -11.70 12.22 -3.61
CA PRO A 168 -11.90 12.31 -5.06
C PRO A 168 -10.62 12.49 -5.89
N GLU A 169 -9.51 12.89 -5.23
CA GLU A 169 -8.21 13.11 -5.89
C GLU A 169 -7.14 12.11 -5.47
N GLN A 170 -7.53 11.04 -4.78
CA GLN A 170 -6.57 10.02 -4.39
C GLN A 170 -6.25 9.11 -5.58
N ALA A 171 -5.03 9.24 -6.11
CA ALA A 171 -4.59 8.51 -7.29
C ALA A 171 -4.75 6.99 -7.20
N SER A 172 -4.55 6.39 -6.01
CA SER A 172 -4.72 4.95 -5.80
C SER A 172 -6.17 4.48 -5.92
N ILE A 173 -7.15 5.33 -5.54
CA ILE A 173 -8.58 5.03 -5.67
C ILE A 173 -9.01 5.17 -7.13
N LEU A 174 -8.57 6.23 -7.80
CA LEU A 174 -8.77 6.41 -9.25
C LEU A 174 -8.14 5.26 -10.05
N ASP A 175 -6.93 4.79 -9.69
CA ASP A 175 -6.30 3.62 -10.30
C ASP A 175 -7.16 2.36 -10.15
N THR A 176 -7.76 2.16 -8.98
CA THR A 176 -8.66 1.03 -8.73
C THR A 176 -9.92 1.11 -9.58
N LEU A 177 -10.57 2.29 -9.68
CA LEU A 177 -11.74 2.48 -10.55
C LEU A 177 -11.36 2.24 -12.02
N GLY A 178 -10.24 2.80 -12.47
CA GLY A 178 -9.76 2.58 -13.82
C GLY A 178 -9.45 1.12 -14.13
N TYR A 179 -8.93 0.37 -13.17
CA TYR A 179 -8.69 -1.06 -13.32
C TYR A 179 -10.00 -1.87 -13.38
N ILE A 180 -10.99 -1.54 -12.52
CA ILE A 180 -12.31 -2.19 -12.53
C ILE A 180 -13.03 -1.95 -13.86
N THR A 181 -13.09 -0.70 -14.33
CA THR A 181 -13.72 -0.36 -15.62
C THR A 181 -13.02 -1.01 -16.81
N PHE A 182 -11.69 -1.17 -16.73
CA PHE A 182 -10.92 -1.96 -17.70
C PHE A 182 -11.37 -3.44 -17.74
N LEU A 183 -11.53 -4.06 -16.58
CA LEU A 183 -12.00 -5.46 -16.47
C LEU A 183 -13.46 -5.62 -16.94
N GLN A 184 -14.27 -4.58 -16.82
CA GLN A 184 -15.64 -4.52 -17.34
C GLN A 184 -15.70 -4.20 -18.86
N ASN A 185 -14.54 -4.08 -19.54
CA ASN A 185 -14.40 -3.67 -20.95
C ASN A 185 -14.89 -2.25 -21.26
N ASP A 186 -15.11 -1.41 -20.25
CA ASP A 186 -15.37 0.02 -20.43
C ASP A 186 -14.03 0.78 -20.56
N PHE A 187 -13.36 0.57 -21.68
CA PHE A 187 -12.03 1.11 -21.95
C PHE A 187 -12.01 2.64 -22.03
N LYS A 188 -13.12 3.23 -22.43
CA LYS A 188 -13.26 4.70 -22.53
C LYS A 188 -13.24 5.34 -21.13
N THR A 189 -14.06 4.86 -20.22
CA THR A 189 -14.07 5.33 -18.83
C THR A 189 -12.74 5.00 -18.13
N SER A 190 -12.22 3.79 -18.37
CA SER A 190 -10.92 3.36 -17.84
C SER A 190 -9.80 4.33 -18.25
N ALA A 191 -9.68 4.67 -19.54
CA ALA A 191 -8.65 5.59 -20.02
C ALA A 191 -8.80 6.99 -19.38
N LEU A 192 -10.02 7.51 -19.29
CA LEU A 192 -10.29 8.83 -18.71
C LEU A 192 -9.88 8.89 -17.22
N VAL A 193 -10.27 7.88 -16.45
CA VAL A 193 -9.98 7.84 -15.00
C VAL A 193 -8.50 7.61 -14.73
N LEU A 194 -7.85 6.71 -15.51
CA LEU A 194 -6.43 6.43 -15.38
C LEU A 194 -5.54 7.60 -15.85
N GLU A 195 -6.00 8.41 -16.82
CA GLU A 195 -5.34 9.67 -17.18
C GLU A 195 -5.19 10.56 -15.95
N LYS A 196 -6.32 10.85 -15.26
CA LYS A 196 -6.33 11.65 -14.03
C LYS A 196 -5.44 11.05 -12.94
N ALA A 197 -5.53 9.74 -12.71
CA ALA A 197 -4.70 9.05 -11.72
C ALA A 197 -3.19 9.15 -12.05
N TYR A 198 -2.84 9.06 -13.33
CA TYR A 198 -1.46 9.18 -13.78
C TYR A 198 -0.93 10.61 -13.68
N GLU A 199 -1.75 11.62 -14.01
CA GLU A 199 -1.38 13.04 -13.83
C GLU A 199 -1.04 13.36 -12.37
N ILE A 200 -1.80 12.82 -11.41
CA ILE A 200 -1.58 13.05 -9.98
C ILE A 200 -0.33 12.32 -9.47
N SER A 201 -0.17 11.04 -9.81
CA SER A 201 0.84 10.18 -9.16
C SER A 201 2.15 10.05 -9.92
N GLN A 202 2.15 10.23 -11.24
CA GLN A 202 3.27 9.92 -12.16
C GLN A 202 3.83 8.50 -12.01
N SER A 203 3.04 7.57 -11.44
CA SER A 203 3.44 6.19 -11.18
C SER A 203 3.54 5.38 -12.47
N ALA A 204 4.65 4.65 -12.67
CA ALA A 204 4.81 3.75 -13.81
C ALA A 204 3.67 2.72 -13.90
N LYS A 205 3.26 2.11 -12.78
CA LYS A 205 2.16 1.15 -12.72
C LYS A 205 0.85 1.72 -13.27
N ILE A 206 0.49 2.94 -12.85
CA ILE A 206 -0.74 3.61 -13.30
C ILE A 206 -0.61 4.00 -14.78
N GLY A 207 0.54 4.53 -15.19
CA GLY A 207 0.82 4.86 -16.58
C GLY A 207 0.72 3.65 -17.51
N VAL A 208 1.19 2.48 -17.08
CA VAL A 208 1.05 1.22 -17.83
C VAL A 208 -0.41 0.81 -17.97
N ARG A 209 -1.22 0.92 -16.92
CA ARG A 209 -2.67 0.65 -16.99
C ARG A 209 -3.37 1.62 -17.92
N TYR A 210 -3.02 2.91 -17.84
CA TYR A 210 -3.54 3.95 -18.72
C TYR A 210 -3.23 3.66 -20.20
N ALA A 211 -1.96 3.35 -20.51
CA ALA A 211 -1.58 2.97 -21.86
C ALA A 211 -2.35 1.74 -22.37
N LYS A 212 -2.53 0.70 -21.52
CA LYS A 212 -3.34 -0.47 -21.89
C LYS A 212 -4.79 -0.10 -22.22
N ALA A 213 -5.41 0.79 -21.42
CA ALA A 213 -6.78 1.24 -21.66
C ALA A 213 -6.88 2.01 -22.99
N LEU A 214 -5.94 2.91 -23.29
CA LEU A 214 -5.87 3.63 -24.57
C LEU A 214 -5.73 2.67 -25.76
N TYR A 215 -4.85 1.67 -25.64
CA TYR A 215 -4.67 0.66 -26.69
C TYR A 215 -5.97 -0.12 -26.96
N MET A 216 -6.64 -0.56 -25.90
CA MET A 216 -7.91 -1.31 -26.00
C MET A 216 -9.06 -0.43 -26.50
N GLN A 217 -9.04 0.87 -26.22
CA GLN A 217 -9.98 1.84 -26.75
C GLN A 217 -9.74 2.15 -28.24
N GLY A 218 -8.55 1.86 -28.78
CA GLY A 218 -8.14 2.15 -30.15
C GLY A 218 -7.49 3.53 -30.34
N ASP A 219 -7.22 4.28 -29.26
CA ASP A 219 -6.51 5.57 -29.32
C ASP A 219 -4.99 5.34 -29.38
N LEU A 220 -4.52 4.88 -30.54
CA LEU A 220 -3.11 4.58 -30.75
C LEU A 220 -2.20 5.83 -30.71
N THR A 221 -2.75 7.01 -30.99
CA THR A 221 -1.99 8.26 -30.95
C THR A 221 -1.62 8.60 -29.51
N LYS A 222 -2.61 8.65 -28.61
CA LYS A 222 -2.35 8.87 -27.18
C LYS A 222 -1.55 7.73 -26.57
N PHE A 223 -1.83 6.48 -26.94
CA PHE A 223 -1.06 5.31 -26.50
C PHE A 223 0.44 5.49 -26.78
N ASN A 224 0.82 5.81 -28.03
CA ASN A 224 2.23 5.99 -28.40
C ASN A 224 2.88 7.14 -27.63
N HIS A 225 2.15 8.23 -27.43
CA HIS A 225 2.65 9.36 -26.64
C HIS A 225 2.92 8.97 -25.18
N VAL A 226 1.98 8.30 -24.53
CA VAL A 226 2.13 7.82 -23.13
C VAL A 226 3.25 6.81 -23.02
N LEU A 227 3.37 5.88 -23.98
CA LEU A 227 4.45 4.89 -24.01
C LEU A 227 5.83 5.55 -24.08
N GLN A 228 6.01 6.57 -24.93
CA GLN A 228 7.25 7.34 -25.02
C GLN A 228 7.58 8.06 -23.71
N GLN A 229 6.59 8.66 -23.06
CA GLN A 229 6.76 9.31 -21.75
C GLN A 229 7.20 8.31 -20.68
N LEU A 230 6.56 7.15 -20.62
CA LEU A 230 6.90 6.09 -19.67
C LEU A 230 8.31 5.56 -19.91
N GLN A 231 8.71 5.33 -21.16
CA GLN A 231 10.06 4.89 -21.50
C GLN A 231 11.14 5.91 -21.08
N LYS A 232 10.85 7.20 -21.23
CA LYS A 232 11.76 8.27 -20.82
C LYS A 232 11.90 8.36 -19.29
N LYS A 233 10.79 8.23 -18.56
CA LYS A 233 10.76 8.38 -17.09
C LYS A 233 11.15 7.10 -16.33
N HIS A 234 10.81 5.95 -16.88
CA HIS A 234 10.95 4.63 -16.23
C HIS A 234 11.58 3.59 -17.16
N PRO A 235 12.77 3.85 -17.72
CA PRO A 235 13.37 3.05 -18.82
C PRO A 235 13.57 1.57 -18.48
N ASN A 236 13.69 1.23 -17.20
CA ASN A 236 13.97 -0.13 -16.72
C ASN A 236 12.73 -0.83 -16.13
N ASP A 237 11.52 -0.29 -16.31
CA ASP A 237 10.31 -0.94 -15.79
C ASP A 237 9.94 -2.14 -16.67
N PRO A 238 9.89 -3.35 -16.11
CA PRO A 238 9.63 -4.56 -16.90
C PRO A 238 8.23 -4.61 -17.52
N GLN A 239 7.26 -3.85 -16.98
CA GLN A 239 5.91 -3.79 -17.55
C GLN A 239 5.87 -3.05 -18.89
N LEU A 240 6.87 -2.19 -19.17
CA LEU A 240 6.97 -1.49 -20.46
C LEU A 240 7.28 -2.44 -21.61
N GLU A 241 8.02 -3.52 -21.40
CA GLU A 241 8.26 -4.53 -22.42
C GLU A 241 6.97 -5.23 -22.84
N GLN A 242 6.06 -5.47 -21.88
CA GLN A 242 4.73 -6.00 -22.19
C GLN A 242 3.91 -5.03 -23.06
N LEU A 243 3.98 -3.72 -22.78
CA LEU A 243 3.31 -2.70 -23.61
C LEU A 243 3.87 -2.67 -25.02
N LYS A 244 5.19 -2.74 -25.18
CA LYS A 244 5.83 -2.80 -26.52
C LYS A 244 5.37 -4.02 -27.31
N SER A 245 5.18 -5.16 -26.64
CA SER A 245 4.71 -6.38 -27.30
C SER A 245 3.30 -6.25 -27.89
N LEU A 246 2.46 -5.32 -27.39
CA LEU A 246 1.15 -5.04 -27.98
C LEU A 246 1.26 -4.44 -29.38
N LEU A 247 2.33 -3.70 -29.67
CA LEU A 247 2.59 -3.10 -30.99
C LEU A 247 3.18 -4.07 -32.01
N LEU A 248 3.67 -5.23 -31.57
CA LEU A 248 4.24 -6.23 -32.49
C LEU A 248 3.13 -6.92 -33.29
N PRO A 249 3.34 -7.12 -34.59
CA PRO A 249 2.40 -7.87 -35.40
C PRO A 249 2.27 -9.31 -34.87
N PRO A 250 1.10 -9.96 -35.08
CA PRO A 250 0.79 -11.27 -34.48
C PRO A 250 1.84 -12.36 -34.75
N ASN A 251 2.55 -12.28 -35.88
CA ASN A 251 3.56 -13.24 -36.33
C ASN A 251 4.88 -13.17 -35.51
N LEU A 252 5.12 -12.10 -34.76
CA LEU A 252 6.31 -11.90 -33.91
C LEU A 252 6.03 -12.03 -32.41
N LYS A 253 4.78 -12.37 -32.04
CA LYS A 253 4.37 -12.56 -30.62
C LYS A 253 4.69 -13.96 -30.06
N LYS A 254 5.31 -14.83 -30.86
CA LYS A 254 5.71 -16.19 -30.47
C LYS A 254 7.18 -16.40 -30.78
N SER A 255 8.03 -15.86 -29.99
CA SER A 255 9.42 -16.31 -29.87
C SER A 255 9.88 -16.14 -28.42
#